data_9050e335718abbc38fea55704b5dde3c
#
_entry.id   9050e335718abbc38fea55704b5dde3c
#
_cell.length_a   1.000
_cell.length_b   1.000
_cell.length_c   1.000
_cell.angle_alpha   90.00
_cell.angle_beta   90.00
_cell.angle_gamma   90.00
#
_symmetry.space_group_name_H-M   'P 1'
#
loop_
_entity.id
_entity.type
_entity.pdbx_description
1 polymer ?
#
loop_
_entity_poly.entity_id
_entity_poly.type
_entity_poly.pdbx_seq_one_letter_code
_entity_poly.pdbx_strand_id
1 'polypeptide(L)'
;MPTLEVPKESLPGDAVRYGPEEIDTLVWLAVFGGEKERASARRAIRAAASARGILPASILPLYEARARGELSGFTVPAVNIRTLTYDTARAVFRTAKKLSAGAFIFEIARSEIGYTGQRPAEYAAVVLAAAVREEWDGPVFLQGDHFQTNAKKMKSDPAKEVKAIEDLILEAMAASFYQIDIDTSTLVDLSRPDLDAQQRPNYENAAHFTRFIRARQPKEVEISVGGEIGEVGKENSTPEELRAYMEGYRKALGGDRGIAKVSIQTGSSHGGHVAADGSLKKMSVDFDAIRRISKIAREEYGMAGAVQHGASTLPEADFGLFPEYDAAEIHLATGFQNMVFDHPALPVLLRETMYRWITDHAAADRKPGETPEQFLYKARKKALGPFKEALWNLPVGTRKAIAGDLEEKFLFLFDRLKISGTREAIARYVHPVEVPEGEVTGAFVRDDEAGD
;
A
#
# COMPACT_ATOMS: atom_id res chain seq x y z
N MET A 1 34.10 3.42 -2.52
CA MET A 1 32.89 3.57 -3.39
C MET A 1 33.25 4.63 -4.43
N PRO A 2 32.96 4.46 -5.72
CA PRO A 2 33.15 5.53 -6.68
C PRO A 2 32.21 6.68 -6.32
N THR A 3 32.72 7.88 -6.24
CA THR A 3 31.93 9.11 -6.10
C THR A 3 31.26 9.36 -7.43
N LEU A 4 29.97 8.98 -7.54
CA LEU A 4 29.14 9.46 -8.62
C LEU A 4 28.80 10.91 -8.33
N GLU A 5 29.37 11.84 -9.13
CA GLU A 5 28.86 13.20 -9.16
C GLU A 5 27.47 13.14 -9.79
N VAL A 6 26.43 13.27 -8.95
CA VAL A 6 25.06 13.48 -9.45
C VAL A 6 25.10 14.79 -10.24
N PRO A 7 24.74 14.81 -11.53
CA PRO A 7 24.80 16.01 -12.34
C PRO A 7 24.06 17.15 -11.66
N LYS A 8 24.73 18.29 -11.47
CA LYS A 8 24.22 19.43 -10.71
C LYS A 8 22.97 20.06 -11.31
N GLU A 9 22.72 19.84 -12.59
CA GLU A 9 21.54 20.30 -13.34
C GLU A 9 21.43 19.43 -14.61
N SER A 10 20.49 18.49 -14.64
CA SER A 10 20.04 17.94 -15.91
C SER A 10 18.98 18.90 -16.47
N LEU A 11 19.33 19.63 -17.50
CA LEU A 11 18.40 20.43 -18.29
C LEU A 11 17.34 19.52 -18.93
N PRO A 12 16.07 19.98 -19.09
CA PRO A 12 15.08 19.25 -19.83
C PRO A 12 15.55 19.08 -21.28
N GLY A 13 15.88 17.86 -21.68
CA GLY A 13 16.31 17.56 -23.04
C GLY A 13 17.36 16.45 -23.16
N ASP A 14 18.27 16.31 -22.19
CA ASP A 14 19.22 15.21 -22.16
C ASP A 14 18.71 14.09 -21.25
N ALA A 15 18.01 13.12 -21.85
CA ALA A 15 17.61 11.90 -21.16
C ALA A 15 18.85 11.10 -20.77
N VAL A 16 19.40 11.35 -19.60
CA VAL A 16 20.54 10.61 -19.06
C VAL A 16 20.09 9.17 -18.86
N ARG A 17 20.57 8.27 -19.71
CA ARG A 17 20.32 6.84 -19.59
C ARG A 17 21.27 6.27 -18.55
N TYR A 18 20.84 6.27 -17.29
CA TYR A 18 21.57 5.58 -16.23
C TYR A 18 21.60 4.07 -16.51
N GLY A 19 22.79 3.49 -16.45
CA GLY A 19 22.98 2.03 -16.48
C GLY A 19 22.53 1.37 -15.18
N PRO A 20 22.47 0.03 -15.15
CA PRO A 20 22.01 -0.72 -13.97
C PRO A 20 22.76 -0.39 -12.67
N GLU A 21 24.08 -0.24 -12.72
CA GLU A 21 24.90 0.08 -11.54
C GLU A 21 24.70 1.51 -11.06
N GLU A 22 24.42 2.43 -11.97
CA GLU A 22 24.13 3.83 -11.65
C GLU A 22 22.76 3.95 -10.95
N ILE A 23 21.76 3.19 -11.41
CA ILE A 23 20.44 3.12 -10.73
C ILE A 23 20.59 2.52 -9.33
N ASP A 24 21.37 1.45 -9.15
CA ASP A 24 21.64 0.85 -7.83
C ASP A 24 22.29 1.86 -6.87
N THR A 25 23.20 2.73 -7.39
CA THR A 25 23.80 3.81 -6.61
C THR A 25 22.81 4.93 -6.29
N LEU A 26 22.03 5.37 -7.29
CA LEU A 26 21.01 6.41 -7.09
C LEU A 26 19.96 6.01 -6.06
N VAL A 27 19.48 4.76 -6.09
CA VAL A 27 18.47 4.30 -5.12
C VAL A 27 19.03 4.28 -3.69
N TRP A 28 20.31 3.92 -3.51
CA TRP A 28 20.95 3.99 -2.20
C TRP A 28 21.03 5.44 -1.70
N LEU A 29 21.46 6.38 -2.55
CA LEU A 29 21.51 7.81 -2.23
C LEU A 29 20.11 8.39 -1.97
N ALA A 30 19.07 7.93 -2.67
CA ALA A 30 17.69 8.36 -2.48
C ALA A 30 17.11 7.99 -1.10
N VAL A 31 17.68 6.96 -0.45
CA VAL A 31 17.27 6.46 0.86
C VAL A 31 18.21 6.96 1.97
N PHE A 32 19.53 6.84 1.81
CA PHE A 32 20.53 7.03 2.87
C PHE A 32 21.44 8.23 2.70
N GLY A 33 21.39 8.91 1.56
CA GLY A 33 22.17 10.14 1.33
C GLY A 33 21.80 11.29 2.27
N GLY A 34 22.61 12.35 2.29
CA GLY A 34 22.22 13.59 2.94
C GLY A 34 20.99 14.22 2.28
N GLU A 35 20.36 15.20 2.90
CA GLU A 35 19.08 15.77 2.44
C GLU A 35 19.13 16.21 0.96
N LYS A 36 20.18 16.95 0.56
CA LYS A 36 20.37 17.39 -0.83
C LYS A 36 20.61 16.23 -1.79
N GLU A 37 21.37 15.23 -1.35
CA GLU A 37 21.66 14.03 -2.14
C GLU A 37 20.38 13.20 -2.35
N ARG A 38 19.60 12.99 -1.30
CA ARG A 38 18.28 12.32 -1.41
C ARG A 38 17.38 13.02 -2.41
N ALA A 39 17.23 14.33 -2.28
CA ALA A 39 16.37 15.10 -3.18
C ALA A 39 16.86 15.02 -4.65
N SER A 40 18.17 15.14 -4.88
CA SER A 40 18.76 15.05 -6.21
C SER A 40 18.63 13.64 -6.80
N ALA A 41 18.92 12.60 -6.03
CA ALA A 41 18.80 11.21 -6.47
C ALA A 41 17.36 10.83 -6.80
N ARG A 42 16.37 11.27 -6.00
CA ARG A 42 14.94 11.03 -6.25
C ARG A 42 14.48 11.70 -7.55
N ARG A 43 14.91 12.94 -7.83
CA ARG A 43 14.64 13.61 -9.11
C ARG A 43 15.29 12.87 -10.28
N ALA A 44 16.55 12.45 -10.15
CA ALA A 44 17.26 11.71 -11.19
C ALA A 44 16.57 10.37 -11.51
N ILE A 45 16.11 9.63 -10.50
CA ILE A 45 15.35 8.39 -10.68
C ILE A 45 14.02 8.66 -11.41
N ARG A 46 13.27 9.70 -11.00
CA ARG A 46 12.02 10.10 -11.66
C ARG A 46 12.26 10.44 -13.13
N ALA A 47 13.26 11.26 -13.43
CA ALA A 47 13.62 11.62 -14.79
C ALA A 47 14.04 10.39 -15.63
N ALA A 48 14.81 9.47 -15.04
CA ALA A 48 15.21 8.22 -15.70
C ALA A 48 14.04 7.30 -16.00
N ALA A 49 13.03 7.27 -15.14
CA ALA A 49 11.79 6.52 -15.35
C ALA A 49 10.94 7.18 -16.45
N SER A 50 10.68 8.49 -16.36
CA SER A 50 9.92 9.25 -17.35
C SER A 50 10.51 9.13 -18.75
N ALA A 51 11.83 9.25 -18.91
CA ALA A 51 12.54 9.09 -20.17
C ALA A 51 12.39 7.68 -20.82
N ARG A 52 11.89 6.70 -20.05
CA ARG A 52 11.57 5.33 -20.51
C ARG A 52 10.07 5.09 -20.63
N GLY A 53 9.23 6.13 -20.44
CA GLY A 53 7.78 5.98 -20.41
C GLY A 53 7.25 5.25 -19.16
N ILE A 54 8.08 5.09 -18.13
CA ILE A 54 7.68 4.48 -16.84
C ILE A 54 7.11 5.61 -15.98
N LEU A 55 5.79 5.70 -15.93
CA LEU A 55 5.09 6.78 -15.23
C LEU A 55 4.18 6.22 -14.13
N PRO A 56 4.10 6.89 -12.97
CA PRO A 56 3.02 6.66 -12.04
C PRO A 56 1.66 6.95 -12.69
N ALA A 57 0.66 6.13 -12.38
CA ALA A 57 -0.67 6.27 -12.96
C ALA A 57 -1.79 5.98 -11.96
N SER A 58 -2.99 6.48 -12.25
CA SER A 58 -4.20 6.07 -11.54
C SER A 58 -4.76 4.78 -12.13
N ILE A 59 -5.10 3.82 -11.25
CA ILE A 59 -5.78 2.59 -11.65
C ILE A 59 -7.29 2.79 -11.85
N LEU A 60 -7.82 3.98 -11.53
CA LEU A 60 -9.24 4.29 -11.59
C LEU A 60 -9.92 3.87 -12.90
N PRO A 61 -9.35 4.12 -14.10
CA PRO A 61 -10.01 3.71 -15.34
C PRO A 61 -10.20 2.19 -15.47
N LEU A 62 -9.29 1.39 -14.90
CA LEU A 62 -9.44 -0.07 -14.84
C LEU A 62 -10.61 -0.46 -13.92
N TYR A 63 -10.74 0.20 -12.78
CA TYR A 63 -11.81 -0.04 -11.81
C TYR A 63 -13.17 0.40 -12.34
N GLU A 64 -13.22 1.47 -13.10
CA GLU A 64 -14.42 1.89 -13.82
C GLU A 64 -14.85 0.88 -14.88
N ALA A 65 -13.90 0.35 -15.66
CA ALA A 65 -14.20 -0.69 -16.65
C ALA A 65 -14.74 -1.95 -15.96
N ARG A 66 -14.18 -2.30 -14.79
CA ARG A 66 -14.70 -3.39 -13.97
C ARG A 66 -16.11 -3.09 -13.45
N ALA A 67 -16.37 -1.87 -12.97
CA ALA A 67 -17.69 -1.45 -12.49
C ALA A 67 -18.76 -1.53 -13.58
N ARG A 68 -18.39 -1.24 -14.83
CA ARG A 68 -19.28 -1.39 -16.00
C ARG A 68 -19.42 -2.84 -16.49
N GLY A 69 -18.73 -3.81 -15.87
CA GLY A 69 -18.75 -5.22 -16.28
C GLY A 69 -17.93 -5.54 -17.53
N GLU A 70 -17.08 -4.62 -18.00
CA GLU A 70 -16.19 -4.82 -19.15
C GLU A 70 -14.99 -5.71 -18.81
N LEU A 71 -14.66 -5.81 -17.51
CA LEU A 71 -13.56 -6.61 -16.97
C LEU A 71 -14.01 -7.41 -15.75
N SER A 72 -13.58 -8.66 -15.67
CA SER A 72 -13.85 -9.55 -14.54
C SER A 72 -12.84 -10.70 -14.50
N GLY A 73 -12.96 -11.56 -13.49
CA GLY A 73 -12.23 -12.83 -13.43
C GLY A 73 -10.81 -12.73 -12.89
N PHE A 74 -10.37 -11.58 -12.40
CA PHE A 74 -9.10 -11.40 -11.70
C PHE A 74 -9.27 -10.49 -10.48
N THR A 75 -8.36 -10.58 -9.52
CA THR A 75 -8.30 -9.70 -8.35
C THR A 75 -6.96 -8.99 -8.32
N VAL A 76 -6.95 -7.67 -8.17
CA VAL A 76 -5.73 -6.86 -8.15
C VAL A 76 -5.00 -7.07 -6.82
N PRO A 77 -3.73 -7.54 -6.81
CA PRO A 77 -2.91 -7.54 -5.61
C PRO A 77 -2.33 -6.15 -5.34
N ALA A 78 -2.55 -5.62 -4.15
CA ALA A 78 -1.83 -4.49 -3.61
C ALA A 78 -0.71 -5.03 -2.70
N VAL A 79 0.53 -4.81 -3.14
CA VAL A 79 1.75 -5.37 -2.53
C VAL A 79 2.37 -4.33 -1.61
N ASN A 80 2.24 -4.57 -0.32
CA ASN A 80 2.78 -3.71 0.72
C ASN A 80 4.20 -4.15 1.10
N ILE A 81 5.19 -3.29 0.89
CA ILE A 81 6.60 -3.63 1.10
C ILE A 81 7.19 -2.83 2.25
N ARG A 82 7.41 -3.48 3.38
CA ARG A 82 7.92 -2.88 4.63
C ARG A 82 9.44 -2.87 4.76
N THR A 83 10.13 -3.74 4.02
CA THR A 83 11.59 -3.89 4.09
C THR A 83 12.17 -4.45 2.80
N LEU A 84 13.47 -4.28 2.57
CA LEU A 84 14.15 -4.66 1.32
C LEU A 84 13.38 -4.19 0.08
N THR A 85 12.83 -2.98 0.15
CA THR A 85 11.84 -2.49 -0.80
C THR A 85 12.33 -2.52 -2.23
N TYR A 86 13.61 -2.19 -2.46
CA TYR A 86 14.20 -2.24 -3.80
C TYR A 86 14.28 -3.66 -4.36
N ASP A 87 14.83 -4.61 -3.59
CA ASP A 87 14.97 -6.00 -4.04
C ASP A 87 13.60 -6.67 -4.23
N THR A 88 12.64 -6.38 -3.33
CA THR A 88 11.27 -6.90 -3.40
C THR A 88 10.50 -6.33 -4.59
N ALA A 89 10.54 -5.02 -4.82
CA ALA A 89 9.88 -4.39 -5.96
C ALA A 89 10.45 -4.91 -7.30
N ARG A 90 11.76 -5.13 -7.37
CA ARG A 90 12.40 -5.79 -8.52
C ARG A 90 11.86 -7.19 -8.77
N ALA A 91 11.68 -8.00 -7.71
CA ALA A 91 11.08 -9.32 -7.81
C ALA A 91 9.64 -9.26 -8.36
N VAL A 92 8.84 -8.27 -7.89
CA VAL A 92 7.48 -8.02 -8.42
C VAL A 92 7.52 -7.71 -9.92
N PHE A 93 8.39 -6.78 -10.36
CA PHE A 93 8.48 -6.43 -11.78
C PHE A 93 8.96 -7.60 -12.66
N ARG A 94 9.94 -8.39 -12.20
CA ARG A 94 10.37 -9.60 -12.93
C ARG A 94 9.24 -10.60 -13.08
N THR A 95 8.48 -10.83 -12.01
CA THR A 95 7.29 -11.68 -12.03
C THR A 95 6.24 -11.15 -13.01
N ALA A 96 5.94 -9.85 -12.94
CA ALA A 96 4.96 -9.22 -13.80
C ALA A 96 5.34 -9.34 -15.29
N LYS A 97 6.61 -9.15 -15.63
CA LYS A 97 7.12 -9.37 -17.00
C LYS A 97 6.94 -10.81 -17.46
N LYS A 98 7.31 -11.80 -16.62
CA LYS A 98 7.16 -13.24 -16.93
C LYS A 98 5.71 -13.63 -17.23
N LEU A 99 4.76 -13.06 -16.50
CA LEU A 99 3.34 -13.39 -16.60
C LEU A 99 2.54 -12.43 -17.48
N SER A 100 3.17 -11.44 -18.11
CA SER A 100 2.48 -10.34 -18.79
C SER A 100 1.39 -9.72 -17.93
N ALA A 101 1.66 -9.61 -16.61
CA ALA A 101 0.77 -9.01 -15.65
C ALA A 101 0.96 -7.48 -15.62
N GLY A 102 -0.15 -6.74 -15.51
CA GLY A 102 -0.13 -5.27 -15.42
C GLY A 102 -0.99 -4.75 -14.27
N ALA A 103 -1.97 -5.53 -13.81
CA ALA A 103 -2.91 -5.13 -12.77
C ALA A 103 -2.38 -5.49 -11.37
N PHE A 104 -1.40 -4.73 -10.87
CA PHE A 104 -0.87 -4.86 -9.51
C PHE A 104 -0.45 -3.48 -8.98
N ILE A 105 -0.47 -3.31 -7.68
CA ILE A 105 -0.24 -2.03 -6.98
C ILE A 105 0.90 -2.22 -5.98
N PHE A 106 1.75 -1.20 -5.81
CA PHE A 106 2.66 -1.05 -4.68
C PHE A 106 2.05 -0.12 -3.65
N GLU A 107 2.03 -0.52 -2.40
CA GLU A 107 1.38 0.27 -1.36
C GLU A 107 2.19 0.38 -0.07
N ILE A 108 1.83 1.38 0.73
CA ILE A 108 2.32 1.55 2.09
C ILE A 108 1.27 2.24 2.95
N ALA A 109 1.06 1.74 4.17
CA ALA A 109 0.07 2.28 5.10
C ALA A 109 0.66 3.42 5.95
N ARG A 110 -0.24 4.28 6.49
CA ARG A 110 0.16 5.39 7.37
C ARG A 110 1.07 4.92 8.52
N SER A 111 0.68 3.89 9.25
CA SER A 111 1.47 3.36 10.36
C SER A 111 2.81 2.79 9.90
N GLU A 112 2.86 2.19 8.73
CA GLU A 112 4.07 1.61 8.16
C GLU A 112 5.07 2.66 7.73
N ILE A 113 4.61 3.77 7.17
CA ILE A 113 5.44 4.96 6.89
C ILE A 113 6.19 5.37 8.16
N GLY A 114 5.50 5.38 9.31
CA GLY A 114 6.08 5.73 10.60
C GLY A 114 7.19 4.74 11.02
N TYR A 115 6.85 3.48 11.26
CA TYR A 115 7.81 2.54 11.84
C TYR A 115 8.89 2.02 10.88
N THR A 116 8.72 2.15 9.57
CA THR A 116 9.76 1.79 8.59
C THR A 116 10.63 2.97 8.18
N GLY A 117 10.18 4.20 8.44
CA GLY A 117 10.81 5.41 7.94
C GLY A 117 10.79 5.55 6.42
N GLN A 118 9.83 4.90 5.74
CA GLN A 118 9.66 4.96 4.28
C GLN A 118 8.60 6.00 3.91
N ARG A 119 8.97 7.27 3.89
CA ARG A 119 8.04 8.35 3.46
C ARG A 119 7.65 8.19 1.98
N PRO A 120 6.49 8.72 1.55
CA PRO A 120 5.98 8.56 0.17
C PRO A 120 7.01 8.90 -0.92
N ALA A 121 7.75 9.99 -0.81
CA ALA A 121 8.76 10.38 -1.79
C ALA A 121 9.93 9.38 -1.90
N GLU A 122 10.29 8.72 -0.80
CA GLU A 122 11.30 7.65 -0.80
C GLU A 122 10.74 6.40 -1.45
N TYR A 123 9.56 5.96 -0.99
CA TYR A 123 8.91 4.75 -1.47
C TYR A 123 8.70 4.79 -3.00
N ALA A 124 8.15 5.91 -3.50
CA ALA A 124 7.97 6.13 -4.94
C ALA A 124 9.31 6.04 -5.70
N ALA A 125 10.36 6.71 -5.21
CA ALA A 125 11.67 6.68 -5.86
C ALA A 125 12.27 5.27 -5.90
N VAL A 126 12.13 4.50 -4.82
CA VAL A 126 12.62 3.12 -4.74
C VAL A 126 11.88 2.21 -5.71
N VAL A 127 10.55 2.32 -5.80
CA VAL A 127 9.73 1.53 -6.73
C VAL A 127 10.04 1.91 -8.19
N LEU A 128 10.15 3.20 -8.50
CA LEU A 128 10.52 3.67 -9.84
C LEU A 128 11.94 3.21 -10.24
N ALA A 129 12.90 3.27 -9.31
CA ALA A 129 14.25 2.74 -9.56
C ALA A 129 14.21 1.23 -9.86
N ALA A 130 13.40 0.46 -9.13
CA ALA A 130 13.21 -0.95 -9.39
C ALA A 130 12.59 -1.20 -10.78
N ALA A 131 11.61 -0.41 -11.18
CA ALA A 131 11.00 -0.47 -12.51
C ALA A 131 12.03 -0.18 -13.63
N VAL A 132 12.84 0.88 -13.46
CA VAL A 132 13.92 1.20 -14.40
C VAL A 132 14.95 0.06 -14.47
N ARG A 133 15.33 -0.47 -13.31
CA ARG A 133 16.33 -1.53 -13.19
C ARG A 133 15.93 -2.84 -13.86
N GLU A 134 14.65 -3.16 -13.80
CA GLU A 134 14.09 -4.37 -14.43
C GLU A 134 13.51 -4.08 -15.82
N GLU A 135 13.77 -2.89 -16.40
CA GLU A 135 13.29 -2.52 -17.74
C GLU A 135 11.78 -2.73 -17.89
N TRP A 136 11.03 -2.25 -16.91
CA TRP A 136 9.57 -2.25 -16.97
C TRP A 136 9.10 -1.28 -18.07
N ASP A 137 8.03 -1.60 -18.76
CA ASP A 137 7.50 -0.82 -19.89
C ASP A 137 5.99 -0.53 -19.74
N GLY A 138 5.50 -0.46 -18.51
CA GLY A 138 4.12 -0.14 -18.17
C GLY A 138 4.00 0.95 -17.11
N PRO A 139 2.76 1.32 -16.75
CA PRO A 139 2.51 2.23 -15.64
C PRO A 139 2.95 1.63 -14.31
N VAL A 140 3.16 2.51 -13.33
CA VAL A 140 3.42 2.13 -11.92
C VAL A 140 2.28 2.66 -11.08
N PHE A 141 1.61 1.76 -10.36
CA PHE A 141 0.53 2.13 -9.44
C PHE A 141 1.07 2.20 -8.02
N LEU A 142 0.97 3.38 -7.40
CA LEU A 142 1.39 3.66 -6.03
C LEU A 142 0.17 4.00 -5.18
N GLN A 143 -0.04 3.30 -4.06
CA GLN A 143 -1.21 3.43 -3.19
C GLN A 143 -0.83 3.80 -1.76
N GLY A 144 -1.51 4.79 -1.22
CA GLY A 144 -1.58 5.02 0.22
C GLY A 144 -2.64 4.08 0.79
N ASP A 145 -2.18 3.04 1.49
CA ASP A 145 -3.02 2.05 2.15
C ASP A 145 -3.39 2.57 3.54
N HIS A 146 -4.63 2.38 3.98
CA HIS A 146 -5.10 2.79 5.30
C HIS A 146 -4.57 4.17 5.73
N PHE A 147 -4.92 5.22 5.00
CA PHE A 147 -4.76 6.57 5.54
C PHE A 147 -5.79 6.74 6.64
N GLN A 148 -5.51 6.03 7.72
CA GLN A 148 -6.43 5.74 8.81
C GLN A 148 -6.43 6.85 9.85
N THR A 149 -7.62 7.26 10.27
CA THR A 149 -7.80 8.12 11.42
C THR A 149 -7.56 7.36 12.74
N ASN A 150 -6.91 8.01 13.70
CA ASN A 150 -6.76 7.47 15.04
C ASN A 150 -7.93 7.91 15.92
N ALA A 151 -8.79 6.98 16.33
CA ALA A 151 -10.00 7.28 17.12
C ALA A 151 -9.70 8.00 18.46
N LYS A 152 -8.55 7.73 19.11
CA LYS A 152 -8.16 8.43 20.34
C LYS A 152 -7.76 9.88 20.05
N LYS A 153 -6.96 10.09 19.00
CA LYS A 153 -6.55 11.44 18.56
C LYS A 153 -7.77 12.25 18.10
N MET A 154 -8.70 11.61 17.35
CA MET A 154 -9.98 12.24 16.95
C MET A 154 -10.85 12.67 18.14
N LYS A 155 -10.80 11.95 19.26
CA LYS A 155 -11.52 12.35 20.49
C LYS A 155 -10.80 13.46 21.27
N SER A 156 -9.47 13.48 21.28
CA SER A 156 -8.68 14.45 22.06
C SER A 156 -8.44 15.75 21.31
N ASP A 157 -8.11 15.70 20.03
CA ASP A 157 -7.84 16.86 19.16
C ASP A 157 -8.19 16.52 17.71
N PRO A 158 -9.49 16.62 17.34
CA PRO A 158 -9.94 16.29 15.99
C PRO A 158 -9.25 17.12 14.91
N ALA A 159 -9.01 18.40 15.17
CA ALA A 159 -8.42 19.29 14.18
C ALA A 159 -6.98 18.90 13.85
N LYS A 160 -6.20 18.52 14.85
CA LYS A 160 -4.82 18.02 14.66
C LYS A 160 -4.80 16.72 13.89
N GLU A 161 -5.69 15.77 14.21
CA GLU A 161 -5.74 14.47 13.52
C GLU A 161 -6.20 14.61 12.07
N VAL A 162 -7.24 15.40 11.79
CA VAL A 162 -7.68 15.71 10.43
C VAL A 162 -6.54 16.33 9.63
N LYS A 163 -5.86 17.34 10.19
CA LYS A 163 -4.72 17.99 9.54
C LYS A 163 -3.59 17.00 9.24
N ALA A 164 -3.29 16.06 10.13
CA ALA A 164 -2.26 15.06 9.92
C ALA A 164 -2.59 14.12 8.73
N ILE A 165 -3.85 13.73 8.56
CA ILE A 165 -4.29 12.96 7.39
C ILE A 165 -4.21 13.82 6.11
N GLU A 166 -4.67 15.07 6.16
CA GLU A 166 -4.59 16.00 5.02
C GLU A 166 -3.15 16.21 4.58
N ASP A 167 -2.22 16.39 5.51
CA ASP A 167 -0.79 16.55 5.21
C ASP A 167 -0.19 15.29 4.58
N LEU A 168 -0.57 14.11 5.09
CA LEU A 168 -0.13 12.85 4.50
C LEU A 168 -0.68 12.66 3.08
N ILE A 169 -1.95 13.02 2.84
CA ILE A 169 -2.55 13.01 1.49
C ILE A 169 -1.76 13.91 0.55
N LEU A 170 -1.43 15.13 0.96
CA LEU A 170 -0.62 16.06 0.15
C LEU A 170 0.77 15.50 -0.15
N GLU A 171 1.45 14.95 0.85
CA GLU A 171 2.77 14.35 0.67
C GLU A 171 2.71 13.15 -0.29
N ALA A 172 1.70 12.29 -0.17
CA ALA A 172 1.50 11.15 -1.05
C ALA A 172 1.21 11.60 -2.50
N MET A 173 0.31 12.55 -2.70
CA MET A 173 0.03 13.11 -4.04
C MET A 173 1.27 13.74 -4.66
N ALA A 174 2.06 14.51 -3.89
CA ALA A 174 3.32 15.09 -4.36
C ALA A 174 4.37 14.03 -4.75
N ALA A 175 4.26 12.84 -4.16
CA ALA A 175 5.07 11.66 -4.51
C ALA A 175 4.44 10.79 -5.61
N SER A 176 3.36 11.25 -6.27
CA SER A 176 2.63 10.55 -7.33
C SER A 176 1.92 9.27 -6.88
N PHE A 177 1.44 9.25 -5.64
CA PHE A 177 0.48 8.26 -5.20
C PHE A 177 -0.90 8.67 -5.75
N TYR A 178 -1.34 7.95 -6.77
CA TYR A 178 -2.62 8.25 -7.43
C TYR A 178 -3.72 7.24 -7.08
N GLN A 179 -3.49 6.43 -6.04
CA GLN A 179 -4.44 5.62 -5.31
C GLN A 179 -4.31 5.98 -3.83
N ILE A 180 -5.44 6.32 -3.17
CA ILE A 180 -5.46 6.68 -1.74
C ILE A 180 -6.68 6.03 -1.10
N ASP A 181 -6.43 5.13 -0.15
CA ASP A 181 -7.47 4.48 0.63
C ASP A 181 -7.66 5.24 1.93
N ILE A 182 -8.80 5.91 2.02
CA ILE A 182 -9.23 6.64 3.21
C ILE A 182 -9.89 5.66 4.17
N ASP A 183 -9.33 5.53 5.34
CA ASP A 183 -9.84 4.67 6.39
C ASP A 183 -10.26 5.49 7.61
N THR A 184 -11.56 5.70 7.72
CA THR A 184 -12.20 6.35 8.85
C THR A 184 -13.10 5.38 9.64
N SER A 185 -12.99 4.07 9.37
CA SER A 185 -13.78 3.02 9.99
C SER A 185 -13.59 2.93 11.50
N THR A 186 -12.43 3.32 12.01
CA THR A 186 -12.16 3.42 13.46
C THR A 186 -13.10 4.39 14.20
N LEU A 187 -13.85 5.21 13.47
CA LEU A 187 -14.82 6.18 14.02
C LEU A 187 -16.26 5.64 14.07
N VAL A 188 -16.51 4.44 13.55
CA VAL A 188 -17.83 3.78 13.62
C VAL A 188 -18.23 3.63 15.10
N ASP A 189 -19.47 3.99 15.42
CA ASP A 189 -20.00 3.94 16.79
C ASP A 189 -21.11 2.89 16.91
N LEU A 190 -20.71 1.65 17.21
CA LEU A 190 -21.63 0.51 17.36
C LEU A 190 -22.63 0.66 18.52
N SER A 191 -22.48 1.68 19.38
CA SER A 191 -23.45 1.95 20.45
C SER A 191 -24.72 2.64 19.97
N ARG A 192 -24.72 3.13 18.72
CA ARG A 192 -25.88 3.80 18.12
C ARG A 192 -26.96 2.80 17.68
N PRO A 193 -28.24 3.26 17.65
CA PRO A 193 -29.38 2.36 17.44
C PRO A 193 -29.53 1.84 16.01
N ASP A 194 -29.03 2.56 15.03
CA ASP A 194 -29.20 2.24 13.61
C ASP A 194 -27.89 2.40 12.82
N LEU A 195 -27.82 1.75 11.65
CA LEU A 195 -26.62 1.69 10.83
C LEU A 195 -26.17 3.08 10.33
N ASP A 196 -27.12 3.96 9.99
CA ASP A 196 -26.75 5.34 9.57
C ASP A 196 -26.04 6.07 10.70
N ALA A 197 -26.61 6.05 11.91
CA ALA A 197 -26.01 6.69 13.06
C ALA A 197 -24.68 6.05 13.46
N GLN A 198 -24.51 4.72 13.28
CA GLN A 198 -23.25 4.01 13.52
C GLN A 198 -22.18 4.43 12.53
N GLN A 199 -22.50 4.47 11.24
CA GLN A 199 -21.58 4.78 10.16
C GLN A 199 -21.33 6.28 9.93
N ARG A 200 -22.14 7.16 10.53
CA ARG A 200 -22.08 8.61 10.27
C ARG A 200 -20.71 9.23 10.48
N PRO A 201 -20.02 9.01 11.60
CA PRO A 201 -18.67 9.56 11.78
C PRO A 201 -17.68 9.03 10.73
N ASN A 202 -17.84 7.79 10.27
CA ASN A 202 -17.03 7.18 9.23
C ASN A 202 -17.26 7.91 7.90
N TYR A 203 -18.48 7.88 7.36
CA TYR A 203 -18.74 8.40 6.03
C TYR A 203 -18.62 9.92 5.92
N GLU A 204 -18.89 10.70 6.97
CA GLU A 204 -18.70 12.17 6.94
C GLU A 204 -17.22 12.54 6.84
N ASN A 205 -16.34 11.88 7.59
CA ASN A 205 -14.90 12.10 7.50
C ASN A 205 -14.32 11.56 6.17
N ALA A 206 -14.77 10.40 5.70
CA ALA A 206 -14.37 9.89 4.39
C ALA A 206 -14.74 10.85 3.26
N ALA A 207 -15.96 11.44 3.30
CA ALA A 207 -16.38 12.46 2.35
C ALA A 207 -15.55 13.75 2.45
N HIS A 208 -15.17 14.16 3.66
CA HIS A 208 -14.28 15.30 3.88
C HIS A 208 -12.93 15.08 3.17
N PHE A 209 -12.26 13.97 3.42
CA PHE A 209 -10.95 13.67 2.81
C PHE A 209 -11.07 13.45 1.30
N THR A 210 -12.16 12.87 0.82
CA THR A 210 -12.39 12.75 -0.62
C THR A 210 -12.50 14.12 -1.29
N ARG A 211 -13.30 15.05 -0.75
CA ARG A 211 -13.35 16.44 -1.25
C ARG A 211 -11.97 17.11 -1.19
N PHE A 212 -11.21 16.86 -0.13
CA PHE A 212 -9.86 17.39 0.02
C PHE A 212 -8.94 16.92 -1.11
N ILE A 213 -8.98 15.63 -1.45
CA ILE A 213 -8.25 15.04 -2.59
C ILE A 213 -8.72 15.68 -3.90
N ARG A 214 -10.03 15.69 -4.17
CA ARG A 214 -10.59 16.24 -5.43
C ARG A 214 -10.21 17.69 -5.67
N ALA A 215 -10.18 18.51 -4.63
CA ALA A 215 -9.80 19.91 -4.71
C ALA A 215 -8.30 20.15 -4.97
N ARG A 216 -7.44 19.15 -4.77
CA ARG A 216 -5.97 19.29 -4.79
C ARG A 216 -5.24 18.34 -5.70
N GLN A 217 -5.92 17.33 -6.24
CA GLN A 217 -5.31 16.38 -7.19
C GLN A 217 -4.82 17.12 -8.45
N PRO A 218 -3.77 16.58 -9.10
CA PRO A 218 -3.33 17.11 -10.39
C PRO A 218 -4.47 17.12 -11.41
N LYS A 219 -4.51 18.11 -12.29
CA LYS A 219 -5.58 18.23 -13.30
C LYS A 219 -5.61 17.09 -14.29
N GLU A 220 -4.44 16.53 -14.57
CA GLU A 220 -4.21 15.48 -15.56
C GLU A 220 -4.57 14.09 -15.03
N VAL A 221 -4.67 13.91 -13.70
CA VAL A 221 -4.86 12.60 -13.06
C VAL A 221 -6.02 12.65 -12.08
N GLU A 222 -7.03 11.85 -12.32
CA GLU A 222 -8.06 11.61 -11.33
C GLU A 222 -7.64 10.48 -10.39
N ILE A 223 -7.48 10.81 -9.09
CA ILE A 223 -7.01 9.88 -8.09
C ILE A 223 -8.09 8.83 -7.78
N SER A 224 -7.71 7.56 -7.77
CA SER A 224 -8.55 6.48 -7.26
C SER A 224 -8.64 6.59 -5.73
N VAL A 225 -9.83 6.74 -5.20
CA VAL A 225 -10.08 6.78 -3.76
C VAL A 225 -10.76 5.49 -3.33
N GLY A 226 -10.25 4.85 -2.30
CA GLY A 226 -10.90 3.75 -1.60
C GLY A 226 -11.55 4.22 -0.31
N GLY A 227 -12.56 3.51 0.16
CA GLY A 227 -13.19 3.70 1.46
C GLY A 227 -13.25 2.40 2.24
N GLU A 228 -13.61 2.46 3.51
CA GLU A 228 -13.68 1.30 4.40
C GLU A 228 -14.91 1.34 5.30
N ILE A 229 -15.61 0.19 5.41
CA ILE A 229 -16.81 0.05 6.25
C ILE A 229 -16.61 -0.94 7.40
N GLY A 230 -15.56 -1.74 7.41
CA GLY A 230 -15.52 -2.99 8.11
C GLY A 230 -14.39 -3.27 9.08
N GLU A 231 -13.71 -2.29 9.66
CA GLU A 231 -12.70 -2.63 10.68
C GLU A 231 -13.28 -2.76 12.09
N VAL A 232 -14.46 -2.25 12.35
CA VAL A 232 -15.01 -2.12 13.72
C VAL A 232 -15.86 -3.33 14.10
N GLY A 233 -15.47 -3.93 15.20
CA GLY A 233 -16.17 -5.07 15.79
C GLY A 233 -15.55 -6.42 15.39
N LYS A 234 -16.27 -7.48 15.69
CA LYS A 234 -15.83 -8.86 15.41
C LYS A 234 -16.69 -9.51 14.32
N GLU A 235 -17.68 -8.80 13.81
CA GLU A 235 -18.64 -9.30 12.84
C GLU A 235 -18.21 -8.94 11.43
N ASN A 236 -18.59 -9.77 10.48
CA ASN A 236 -18.34 -9.53 9.06
C ASN A 236 -19.24 -8.40 8.56
N SER A 237 -18.72 -7.63 7.59
CA SER A 237 -19.47 -6.56 6.94
C SER A 237 -20.71 -7.10 6.20
N THR A 238 -21.77 -6.29 6.20
CA THR A 238 -23.05 -6.63 5.58
C THR A 238 -23.41 -5.71 4.41
N PRO A 239 -24.25 -6.17 3.48
CA PRO A 239 -24.83 -5.33 2.44
C PRO A 239 -25.55 -4.08 2.98
N GLU A 240 -26.21 -4.19 4.12
CA GLU A 240 -26.94 -3.11 4.77
C GLU A 240 -26.02 -2.03 5.30
N GLU A 241 -24.86 -2.41 5.87
CA GLU A 241 -23.81 -1.46 6.27
C GLU A 241 -23.23 -0.71 5.07
N LEU A 242 -22.97 -1.41 3.95
CA LEU A 242 -22.51 -0.75 2.72
C LEU A 242 -23.52 0.29 2.24
N ARG A 243 -24.83 -0.04 2.23
CA ARG A 243 -25.86 0.90 1.79
C ARG A 243 -25.94 2.11 2.72
N ALA A 244 -25.98 1.89 4.03
CA ALA A 244 -26.00 2.98 5.01
C ALA A 244 -24.79 3.92 4.85
N TYR A 245 -23.59 3.32 4.72
CA TYR A 245 -22.37 4.11 4.47
C TYR A 245 -22.46 4.89 3.16
N MET A 246 -22.81 4.25 2.04
CA MET A 246 -22.79 4.88 0.72
C MET A 246 -23.87 5.95 0.55
N GLU A 247 -25.06 5.77 1.13
CA GLU A 247 -26.11 6.78 1.10
C GLU A 247 -25.70 8.04 1.88
N GLY A 248 -25.17 7.84 3.10
CA GLY A 248 -24.63 8.94 3.90
C GLY A 248 -23.42 9.61 3.26
N TYR A 249 -22.47 8.82 2.75
CA TYR A 249 -21.29 9.29 2.08
C TYR A 249 -21.61 10.15 0.85
N ARG A 250 -22.47 9.67 -0.07
CA ARG A 250 -22.87 10.43 -1.27
C ARG A 250 -23.55 11.74 -0.92
N LYS A 251 -24.39 11.75 0.10
CA LYS A 251 -25.03 12.96 0.60
C LYS A 251 -24.03 13.95 1.17
N ALA A 252 -23.08 13.48 1.98
CA ALA A 252 -22.03 14.30 2.57
C ALA A 252 -21.01 14.80 1.53
N LEU A 253 -20.74 14.02 0.50
CA LEU A 253 -19.81 14.35 -0.59
C LEU A 253 -20.36 15.47 -1.49
N GLY A 254 -21.65 15.48 -1.76
CA GLY A 254 -22.36 16.55 -2.46
C GLY A 254 -22.36 16.41 -3.98
N GLY A 255 -21.55 15.91 -4.70
CA GLY A 255 -21.55 15.82 -6.18
C GLY A 255 -20.18 15.52 -6.79
N ASP A 256 -19.14 15.58 -5.97
CA ASP A 256 -17.82 15.15 -6.37
C ASP A 256 -17.78 13.66 -6.67
N ARG A 257 -16.80 13.22 -7.44
CA ARG A 257 -16.56 11.79 -7.64
C ARG A 257 -16.16 11.11 -6.33
N GLY A 258 -16.87 10.06 -5.98
CA GLY A 258 -16.68 9.30 -4.76
C GLY A 258 -15.60 8.22 -4.87
N ILE A 259 -15.71 7.23 -3.97
CA ILE A 259 -14.81 6.07 -3.89
C ILE A 259 -15.03 5.10 -5.05
N ALA A 260 -13.93 4.45 -5.47
CA ALA A 260 -13.92 3.49 -6.58
C ALA A 260 -13.97 2.02 -6.11
N LYS A 261 -13.71 1.78 -4.82
CA LYS A 261 -13.67 0.47 -4.17
C LYS A 261 -13.97 0.62 -2.70
N VAL A 262 -14.34 -0.46 -2.02
CA VAL A 262 -14.66 -0.45 -0.59
C VAL A 262 -14.04 -1.63 0.14
N SER A 263 -13.28 -1.35 1.19
CA SER A 263 -12.71 -2.35 2.07
C SER A 263 -13.73 -2.83 3.10
N ILE A 264 -13.72 -4.16 3.35
CA ILE A 264 -14.71 -4.85 4.18
C ILE A 264 -14.06 -5.81 5.17
N GLN A 265 -14.73 -6.10 6.28
CA GLN A 265 -14.38 -7.15 7.21
C GLN A 265 -15.04 -8.48 6.81
N THR A 266 -14.23 -9.55 6.78
CA THR A 266 -14.68 -10.90 6.41
C THR A 266 -14.18 -11.99 7.37
N GLY A 267 -13.72 -11.59 8.58
CA GLY A 267 -13.17 -12.52 9.57
C GLY A 267 -11.63 -12.62 9.56
N SER A 268 -10.96 -11.94 8.64
CA SER A 268 -9.49 -11.84 8.66
C SER A 268 -9.00 -10.82 9.71
N SER A 269 -7.73 -10.90 10.07
CA SER A 269 -7.07 -9.88 10.90
C SER A 269 -5.67 -9.56 10.38
N HIS A 270 -5.24 -8.32 10.51
CA HIS A 270 -3.89 -7.90 10.14
C HIS A 270 -2.83 -8.68 10.93
N GLY A 271 -1.89 -9.31 10.21
CA GLY A 271 -0.84 -10.12 10.82
C GLY A 271 -1.28 -11.50 11.30
N GLY A 272 -2.55 -11.86 11.17
CA GLY A 272 -3.12 -13.14 11.61
C GLY A 272 -3.25 -13.28 13.13
N HIS A 273 -3.89 -14.36 13.58
CA HIS A 273 -3.96 -14.71 14.99
C HIS A 273 -2.75 -15.56 15.40
N VAL A 274 -1.97 -15.06 16.35
CA VAL A 274 -0.74 -15.69 16.82
C VAL A 274 -1.03 -16.63 17.98
N ALA A 275 -0.65 -17.91 17.85
CA ALA A 275 -0.71 -18.89 18.93
C ALA A 275 0.36 -18.62 19.99
N ALA A 276 0.27 -19.32 21.16
CA ALA A 276 1.20 -19.13 22.27
C ALA A 276 2.67 -19.43 21.92
N ASP A 277 2.90 -20.31 20.96
CA ASP A 277 4.22 -20.68 20.43
C ASP A 277 4.74 -19.73 19.32
N GLY A 278 4.01 -18.66 19.00
CA GLY A 278 4.35 -17.71 17.95
C GLY A 278 3.89 -18.14 16.56
N SER A 279 3.31 -19.30 16.36
CA SER A 279 2.77 -19.76 15.08
C SER A 279 1.46 -19.05 14.73
N LEU A 280 1.12 -19.04 13.43
CA LEU A 280 -0.13 -18.45 12.95
C LEU A 280 -1.28 -19.46 13.03
N LYS A 281 -2.38 -19.06 13.65
CA LYS A 281 -3.62 -19.83 13.63
C LYS A 281 -4.28 -19.70 12.25
N LYS A 282 -4.88 -20.78 11.79
CA LYS A 282 -5.67 -20.77 10.56
C LYS A 282 -6.86 -19.81 10.72
N MET A 283 -7.01 -18.90 9.75
CA MET A 283 -8.15 -17.99 9.65
C MET A 283 -9.06 -18.45 8.51
N SER A 284 -10.30 -18.03 8.55
CA SER A 284 -11.30 -18.29 7.52
C SER A 284 -11.89 -16.97 7.06
N VAL A 285 -12.05 -16.81 5.75
CA VAL A 285 -12.63 -15.63 5.10
C VAL A 285 -14.06 -15.96 4.69
N ASP A 286 -14.99 -15.03 4.93
CA ASP A 286 -16.35 -15.09 4.39
C ASP A 286 -16.35 -14.62 2.93
N PHE A 287 -16.09 -15.54 2.01
CA PHE A 287 -16.09 -15.26 0.58
C PHE A 287 -17.48 -14.88 0.06
N ASP A 288 -18.56 -15.39 0.67
CA ASP A 288 -19.92 -15.01 0.27
C ASP A 288 -20.22 -13.55 0.61
N ALA A 289 -19.67 -13.00 1.71
CA ALA A 289 -19.76 -11.58 2.00
C ALA A 289 -19.04 -10.76 0.91
N ILE A 290 -17.85 -11.17 0.48
CA ILE A 290 -17.11 -10.52 -0.62
C ILE A 290 -17.99 -10.46 -1.87
N ARG A 291 -18.57 -11.59 -2.30
CA ARG A 291 -19.42 -11.67 -3.50
C ARG A 291 -20.66 -10.77 -3.40
N ARG A 292 -21.38 -10.84 -2.28
CA ARG A 292 -22.59 -10.03 -2.06
C ARG A 292 -22.28 -8.54 -2.09
N ILE A 293 -21.26 -8.12 -1.36
CA ILE A 293 -20.86 -6.71 -1.28
C ILE A 293 -20.30 -6.22 -2.60
N SER A 294 -19.44 -7.00 -3.28
CA SER A 294 -18.93 -6.64 -4.61
C SER A 294 -20.04 -6.42 -5.63
N LYS A 295 -21.06 -7.29 -5.62
CA LYS A 295 -22.20 -7.13 -6.51
C LYS A 295 -22.93 -5.82 -6.26
N ILE A 296 -23.27 -5.50 -5.02
CA ILE A 296 -23.94 -4.26 -4.64
C ILE A 296 -23.09 -3.05 -4.95
N ALA A 297 -21.79 -3.11 -4.64
CA ALA A 297 -20.83 -2.06 -4.93
C ALA A 297 -20.82 -1.68 -6.41
N ARG A 298 -20.89 -2.67 -7.31
CA ARG A 298 -20.96 -2.43 -8.77
C ARG A 298 -22.33 -1.97 -9.22
N GLU A 299 -23.37 -2.73 -8.91
CA GLU A 299 -24.71 -2.53 -9.48
C GLU A 299 -25.41 -1.27 -8.96
N GLU A 300 -25.25 -0.94 -7.66
CA GLU A 300 -25.93 0.18 -7.04
C GLU A 300 -25.05 1.45 -6.98
N TYR A 301 -23.71 1.27 -6.93
CA TYR A 301 -22.80 2.39 -6.64
C TYR A 301 -21.72 2.65 -7.71
N GLY A 302 -21.56 1.77 -8.71
CA GLY A 302 -20.61 1.96 -9.79
C GLY A 302 -19.15 1.84 -9.36
N MET A 303 -18.88 1.06 -8.31
CA MET A 303 -17.53 0.77 -7.79
C MET A 303 -16.97 -0.54 -8.36
N ALA A 304 -15.67 -0.74 -8.29
CA ALA A 304 -15.02 -1.97 -8.74
C ALA A 304 -15.44 -3.21 -7.94
N GLY A 305 -15.75 -3.06 -6.66
CA GLY A 305 -16.15 -4.13 -5.76
C GLY A 305 -15.52 -4.02 -4.37
N ALA A 306 -15.57 -5.13 -3.64
CA ALA A 306 -15.00 -5.26 -2.31
C ALA A 306 -13.49 -5.48 -2.34
N VAL A 307 -12.82 -4.96 -1.32
CA VAL A 307 -11.38 -5.11 -1.07
C VAL A 307 -11.18 -5.92 0.20
N GLN A 308 -10.20 -6.85 0.17
CA GLN A 308 -9.85 -7.70 1.31
C GLN A 308 -8.51 -7.31 1.91
N HIS A 309 -8.50 -7.01 3.20
CA HIS A 309 -7.28 -6.78 3.99
C HIS A 309 -6.83 -8.04 4.75
N GLY A 310 -5.56 -8.05 5.21
CA GLY A 310 -5.01 -9.12 6.04
C GLY A 310 -4.86 -10.47 5.32
N ALA A 311 -4.88 -10.49 4.00
CA ALA A 311 -4.87 -11.72 3.21
C ALA A 311 -3.52 -12.44 3.16
N SER A 312 -2.39 -11.78 3.39
CA SER A 312 -1.05 -12.35 3.18
C SER A 312 -0.66 -13.52 4.10
N THR A 313 -1.45 -13.78 5.13
CA THR A 313 -1.26 -14.88 6.08
C THR A 313 -2.33 -15.97 5.96
N LEU A 314 -3.17 -15.91 4.94
CA LEU A 314 -4.18 -16.92 4.63
C LEU A 314 -3.53 -18.19 4.04
N PRO A 315 -4.23 -19.34 4.12
CA PRO A 315 -3.83 -20.56 3.43
C PRO A 315 -3.70 -20.33 1.91
N GLU A 316 -2.71 -20.96 1.30
CA GLU A 316 -2.45 -20.82 -0.15
C GLU A 316 -3.63 -21.23 -1.04
N ALA A 317 -4.44 -22.18 -0.58
CA ALA A 317 -5.64 -22.63 -1.29
C ALA A 317 -6.70 -21.52 -1.45
N ASP A 318 -6.73 -20.54 -0.54
CA ASP A 318 -7.77 -19.52 -0.51
C ASP A 318 -7.55 -18.41 -1.57
N PHE A 319 -6.31 -18.22 -2.04
CA PHE A 319 -6.02 -17.12 -2.98
C PHE A 319 -6.76 -17.24 -4.32
N GLY A 320 -7.02 -18.44 -4.80
CA GLY A 320 -7.80 -18.66 -6.02
C GLY A 320 -9.28 -18.31 -5.89
N LEU A 321 -9.79 -18.24 -4.66
CA LEU A 321 -11.19 -17.91 -4.39
C LEU A 321 -11.47 -16.41 -4.55
N PHE A 322 -10.51 -15.52 -4.33
CA PHE A 322 -10.75 -14.08 -4.48
C PHE A 322 -11.26 -13.68 -5.86
N PRO A 323 -10.66 -14.11 -6.98
CA PRO A 323 -11.23 -13.85 -8.31
C PRO A 323 -12.56 -14.54 -8.54
N GLU A 324 -12.78 -15.74 -7.96
CA GLU A 324 -14.03 -16.51 -8.12
C GLU A 324 -15.20 -15.88 -7.37
N TYR A 325 -14.90 -15.23 -6.24
CA TYR A 325 -15.90 -14.50 -5.43
C TYR A 325 -15.88 -12.99 -5.72
N ASP A 326 -15.18 -12.60 -6.80
CA ASP A 326 -15.24 -11.27 -7.38
C ASP A 326 -14.71 -10.14 -6.49
N ALA A 327 -13.71 -10.44 -5.67
CA ALA A 327 -12.94 -9.40 -4.98
C ALA A 327 -12.26 -8.48 -6.00
N ALA A 328 -12.39 -7.17 -5.83
CA ALA A 328 -11.73 -6.20 -6.71
C ALA A 328 -10.24 -6.15 -6.46
N GLU A 329 -9.84 -6.15 -5.20
CA GLU A 329 -8.47 -5.99 -4.75
C GLU A 329 -8.23 -6.78 -3.46
N ILE A 330 -6.97 -7.20 -3.23
CA ILE A 330 -6.53 -7.74 -1.95
C ILE A 330 -5.22 -7.08 -1.52
N HIS A 331 -5.07 -6.84 -0.21
CA HIS A 331 -3.89 -6.23 0.38
C HIS A 331 -2.99 -7.29 1.03
N LEU A 332 -1.71 -7.26 0.67
CA LEU A 332 -0.73 -8.28 1.00
C LEU A 332 0.51 -7.65 1.62
N ALA A 333 0.72 -7.82 2.92
CA ALA A 333 1.78 -7.15 3.67
C ALA A 333 2.63 -8.10 4.53
N THR A 334 2.06 -8.57 5.65
CA THR A 334 2.77 -9.30 6.71
C THR A 334 3.45 -10.58 6.24
N GLY A 335 2.88 -11.28 5.25
CA GLY A 335 3.47 -12.49 4.69
C GLY A 335 4.86 -12.24 4.11
N PHE A 336 5.05 -11.16 3.36
CA PHE A 336 6.35 -10.79 2.79
C PHE A 336 7.36 -10.39 3.86
N GLN A 337 6.92 -9.63 4.87
CA GLN A 337 7.74 -9.31 6.05
C GLN A 337 8.21 -10.58 6.76
N ASN A 338 7.31 -11.55 6.95
CA ASN A 338 7.62 -12.82 7.59
C ASN A 338 8.68 -13.60 6.79
N MET A 339 8.54 -13.66 5.47
CA MET A 339 9.53 -14.29 4.61
C MET A 339 10.94 -13.72 4.80
N VAL A 340 11.06 -12.40 5.02
CA VAL A 340 12.37 -11.78 5.29
C VAL A 340 12.89 -12.13 6.68
N PHE A 341 12.08 -11.97 7.73
CA PHE A 341 12.51 -12.25 9.11
C PHE A 341 12.86 -13.71 9.36
N ASP A 342 12.12 -14.62 8.76
CA ASP A 342 12.22 -16.05 8.99
C ASP A 342 13.13 -16.74 7.94
N HIS A 343 13.68 -15.97 6.96
CA HIS A 343 14.52 -16.51 5.91
C HIS A 343 15.84 -17.11 6.45
N PRO A 344 16.22 -18.32 6.04
CA PRO A 344 17.42 -18.99 6.54
C PRO A 344 18.72 -18.25 6.22
N ALA A 345 18.75 -17.48 5.11
CA ALA A 345 19.92 -16.68 4.75
C ALA A 345 20.04 -15.36 5.54
N LEU A 346 19.01 -14.94 6.29
CA LEU A 346 19.13 -13.75 7.15
C LEU A 346 20.12 -14.05 8.28
N PRO A 347 21.20 -13.26 8.46
CA PRO A 347 22.19 -13.52 9.47
C PRO A 347 21.57 -13.61 10.87
N VAL A 348 21.82 -14.73 11.57
CA VAL A 348 21.27 -15.00 12.90
C VAL A 348 21.58 -13.88 13.88
N LEU A 349 22.83 -13.37 13.87
CA LEU A 349 23.24 -12.29 14.75
C LEU A 349 22.43 -11.00 14.51
N LEU A 350 22.13 -10.66 13.24
CA LEU A 350 21.30 -9.51 12.94
C LEU A 350 19.88 -9.70 13.49
N ARG A 351 19.27 -10.85 13.23
CA ARG A 351 17.92 -11.16 13.73
C ARG A 351 17.84 -11.11 15.26
N GLU A 352 18.82 -11.69 15.96
CA GLU A 352 18.89 -11.63 17.41
C GLU A 352 19.08 -10.20 17.93
N THR A 353 19.88 -9.40 17.23
CA THR A 353 20.08 -7.98 17.57
C THR A 353 18.78 -7.19 17.40
N MET A 354 18.03 -7.43 16.33
CA MET A 354 16.71 -6.81 16.12
C MET A 354 15.73 -7.22 17.22
N TYR A 355 15.69 -8.49 17.61
CA TYR A 355 14.80 -8.98 18.68
C TYR A 355 15.17 -8.42 20.06
N ARG A 356 16.46 -8.28 20.34
CA ARG A 356 16.93 -7.62 21.58
C ARG A 356 16.50 -6.16 21.58
N TRP A 357 16.70 -5.44 20.47
CA TRP A 357 16.25 -4.06 20.34
C TRP A 357 14.73 -3.92 20.61
N ILE A 358 13.90 -4.83 20.09
CA ILE A 358 12.46 -4.86 20.35
C ILE A 358 12.17 -5.02 21.84
N THR A 359 12.87 -5.95 22.49
CA THR A 359 12.71 -6.20 23.93
C THR A 359 13.05 -4.95 24.76
N ASP A 360 14.07 -4.20 24.33
CA ASP A 360 14.53 -3.02 25.06
C ASP A 360 13.67 -1.77 24.79
N HIS A 361 13.11 -1.61 23.56
CA HIS A 361 12.46 -0.37 23.12
C HIS A 361 10.94 -0.49 22.96
N ALA A 362 10.39 -1.69 22.84
CA ALA A 362 8.96 -1.93 22.64
C ALA A 362 8.31 -2.76 23.77
N ALA A 363 8.98 -2.93 24.90
CA ALA A 363 8.48 -3.74 26.03
C ALA A 363 7.09 -3.29 26.53
N ALA A 364 6.80 -1.99 26.47
CA ALA A 364 5.52 -1.42 26.89
C ALA A 364 4.33 -1.86 26.03
N ASP A 365 4.57 -2.35 24.80
CA ASP A 365 3.52 -2.83 23.90
C ASP A 365 3.07 -4.26 24.22
N ARG A 366 3.82 -4.95 25.06
CA ARG A 366 3.49 -6.33 25.45
C ARG A 366 2.23 -6.34 26.29
N LYS A 367 1.21 -7.03 25.79
CA LYS A 367 -0.07 -7.14 26.50
C LYS A 367 0.02 -8.15 27.67
N PRO A 368 -0.74 -7.94 28.75
CA PRO A 368 -0.84 -8.95 29.81
C PRO A 368 -1.24 -10.31 29.27
N GLY A 369 -0.50 -11.36 29.66
CA GLY A 369 -0.74 -12.74 29.23
C GLY A 369 -0.15 -13.14 27.88
N GLU A 370 0.51 -12.23 27.15
CA GLU A 370 1.24 -12.61 25.94
C GLU A 370 2.53 -13.37 26.28
N THR A 371 2.82 -14.44 25.52
CA THR A 371 4.12 -15.09 25.55
C THR A 371 5.21 -14.21 24.92
N PRO A 372 6.50 -14.44 25.22
CA PRO A 372 7.60 -13.73 24.54
C PRO A 372 7.53 -13.88 23.03
N GLU A 373 7.18 -15.06 22.54
CA GLU A 373 7.06 -15.38 21.11
C GLU A 373 5.93 -14.58 20.44
N GLN A 374 4.77 -14.52 21.08
CA GLN A 374 3.65 -13.70 20.60
C GLN A 374 4.01 -12.21 20.53
N PHE A 375 4.65 -11.71 21.58
CA PHE A 375 5.11 -10.32 21.63
C PHE A 375 6.12 -10.04 20.52
N LEU A 376 7.19 -10.85 20.41
CA LEU A 376 8.22 -10.65 19.39
C LEU A 376 7.64 -10.71 17.97
N TYR A 377 6.76 -11.67 17.69
CA TYR A 377 6.10 -11.73 16.37
C TYR A 377 5.34 -10.45 16.04
N LYS A 378 4.53 -9.94 16.97
CA LYS A 378 3.72 -8.72 16.76
C LYS A 378 4.58 -7.45 16.68
N ALA A 379 5.62 -7.38 17.51
CA ALA A 379 6.46 -6.19 17.63
C ALA A 379 7.61 -6.12 16.61
N ARG A 380 7.97 -7.24 15.92
CA ARG A 380 9.16 -7.31 15.04
C ARG A 380 9.15 -6.27 13.90
N LYS A 381 7.97 -5.85 13.45
CA LYS A 381 7.81 -4.76 12.48
C LYS A 381 8.50 -3.46 12.93
N LYS A 382 8.52 -3.16 14.24
CA LYS A 382 9.12 -1.94 14.80
C LYS A 382 10.62 -1.85 14.64
N ALA A 383 11.31 -2.98 14.46
CA ALA A 383 12.74 -3.00 14.19
C ALA A 383 13.09 -2.63 12.74
N LEU A 384 12.13 -2.59 11.82
CA LEU A 384 12.42 -2.38 10.39
C LEU A 384 13.01 -1.00 10.09
N GLY A 385 12.55 0.06 10.76
CA GLY A 385 13.11 1.41 10.64
C GLY A 385 14.53 1.52 11.21
N PRO A 386 14.73 1.21 12.51
CA PRO A 386 16.05 1.25 13.15
C PRO A 386 17.10 0.38 12.45
N PHE A 387 16.73 -0.75 11.86
CA PHE A 387 17.66 -1.65 11.17
C PHE A 387 17.56 -1.56 9.64
N LYS A 388 16.90 -0.55 9.10
CA LYS A 388 16.70 -0.36 7.67
C LYS A 388 18.02 -0.39 6.88
N GLU A 389 19.01 0.37 7.31
CA GLU A 389 20.31 0.42 6.64
C GLU A 389 21.05 -0.93 6.74
N ALA A 390 21.01 -1.60 7.89
CA ALA A 390 21.62 -2.91 8.06
C ALA A 390 21.00 -3.96 7.13
N LEU A 391 19.67 -3.93 6.95
CA LEU A 391 18.95 -4.82 6.03
C LEU A 391 19.31 -4.51 4.57
N TRP A 392 19.39 -3.25 4.18
CA TRP A 392 19.80 -2.85 2.82
C TRP A 392 21.26 -3.22 2.50
N ASN A 393 22.13 -3.20 3.50
CA ASN A 393 23.55 -3.56 3.37
C ASN A 393 23.84 -5.06 3.58
N LEU A 394 22.81 -5.91 3.64
CA LEU A 394 23.01 -7.37 3.64
C LEU A 394 23.87 -7.81 2.44
N PRO A 395 24.69 -8.87 2.59
CA PRO A 395 25.44 -9.42 1.49
C PRO A 395 24.58 -9.68 0.27
N VAL A 396 25.12 -9.39 -0.92
CA VAL A 396 24.37 -9.53 -2.19
C VAL A 396 23.77 -10.94 -2.35
N GLY A 397 24.50 -11.99 -1.92
CA GLY A 397 24.01 -13.37 -1.94
C GLY A 397 22.77 -13.56 -1.06
N THR A 398 22.77 -12.99 0.15
CA THR A 398 21.61 -13.01 1.07
C THR A 398 20.40 -12.30 0.46
N ARG A 399 20.59 -11.07 -0.04
CA ARG A 399 19.49 -10.32 -0.67
C ARG A 399 18.93 -11.03 -1.89
N LYS A 400 19.79 -11.64 -2.72
CA LYS A 400 19.36 -12.42 -3.89
C LYS A 400 18.57 -13.68 -3.48
N ALA A 401 18.97 -14.38 -2.42
CA ALA A 401 18.25 -15.55 -1.92
C ALA A 401 16.83 -15.14 -1.45
N ILE A 402 16.73 -14.11 -0.60
CA ILE A 402 15.45 -13.58 -0.11
C ILE A 402 14.56 -13.11 -1.28
N ALA A 403 15.14 -12.36 -2.22
CA ALA A 403 14.41 -11.88 -3.39
C ALA A 403 13.95 -13.01 -4.31
N GLY A 404 14.69 -14.12 -4.38
CA GLY A 404 14.31 -15.31 -5.14
C GLY A 404 13.07 -15.98 -4.56
N ASP A 405 13.03 -16.21 -3.25
CA ASP A 405 11.86 -16.80 -2.58
C ASP A 405 10.63 -15.87 -2.68
N LEU A 406 10.85 -14.56 -2.56
CA LEU A 406 9.77 -13.58 -2.78
C LEU A 406 9.26 -13.60 -4.23
N GLU A 407 10.14 -13.75 -5.22
CA GLU A 407 9.73 -13.86 -6.63
C GLU A 407 8.89 -15.10 -6.89
N GLU A 408 9.25 -16.26 -6.30
CA GLU A 408 8.43 -17.47 -6.35
C GLU A 408 7.05 -17.26 -5.70
N LYS A 409 7.01 -16.55 -4.57
CA LYS A 409 5.75 -16.20 -3.92
C LYS A 409 4.89 -15.27 -4.78
N PHE A 410 5.47 -14.28 -5.45
CA PHE A 410 4.73 -13.42 -6.38
C PHE A 410 4.25 -14.18 -7.61
N LEU A 411 5.03 -15.10 -8.16
CA LEU A 411 4.59 -15.98 -9.24
C LEU A 411 3.34 -16.76 -8.85
N PHE A 412 3.37 -17.38 -7.67
CA PHE A 412 2.21 -18.09 -7.12
C PHE A 412 1.00 -17.17 -6.95
N LEU A 413 1.17 -16.01 -6.29
CA LEU A 413 0.06 -15.09 -6.02
C LEU A 413 -0.56 -14.54 -7.29
N PHE A 414 0.24 -14.11 -8.27
CA PHE A 414 -0.24 -13.53 -9.52
C PHE A 414 -1.01 -14.55 -10.37
N ASP A 415 -0.56 -15.81 -10.36
CA ASP A 415 -1.29 -16.90 -10.99
C ASP A 415 -2.64 -17.14 -10.31
N ARG A 416 -2.66 -17.30 -8.97
CA ARG A 416 -3.89 -17.54 -8.21
C ARG A 416 -4.90 -16.41 -8.29
N LEU A 417 -4.42 -15.17 -8.30
CA LEU A 417 -5.25 -13.97 -8.45
C LEU A 417 -5.65 -13.70 -9.91
N LYS A 418 -5.21 -14.56 -10.84
CA LYS A 418 -5.54 -14.52 -12.27
C LYS A 418 -5.18 -13.18 -12.95
N ILE A 419 -4.09 -12.54 -12.51
CA ILE A 419 -3.62 -11.30 -13.14
C ILE A 419 -2.64 -11.52 -14.31
N SER A 420 -2.29 -12.76 -14.62
CA SER A 420 -1.52 -13.11 -15.83
C SER A 420 -2.24 -12.60 -17.08
N GLY A 421 -1.52 -11.96 -18.00
CA GLY A 421 -2.08 -11.38 -19.23
C GLY A 421 -2.83 -10.05 -19.05
N THR A 422 -2.98 -9.51 -17.84
CA THR A 422 -3.71 -8.25 -17.62
C THR A 422 -3.02 -7.00 -18.16
N ARG A 423 -1.81 -7.13 -18.70
CA ARG A 423 -1.08 -6.03 -19.31
C ARG A 423 -1.82 -5.40 -20.48
N GLU A 424 -2.51 -6.23 -21.28
CA GLU A 424 -3.34 -5.77 -22.39
C GLU A 424 -4.53 -4.93 -21.88
N ALA A 425 -5.18 -5.37 -20.80
CA ALA A 425 -6.25 -4.60 -20.17
C ALA A 425 -5.73 -3.26 -19.64
N ILE A 426 -4.56 -3.24 -18.98
CA ILE A 426 -3.94 -1.99 -18.53
C ILE A 426 -3.67 -1.06 -19.71
N ALA A 427 -3.05 -1.53 -20.79
CA ALA A 427 -2.78 -0.73 -21.98
C ALA A 427 -4.05 -0.16 -22.64
N ARG A 428 -5.15 -0.87 -22.53
CA ARG A 428 -6.45 -0.44 -23.08
C ARG A 428 -7.13 0.65 -22.27
N TYR A 429 -7.06 0.60 -20.94
CA TYR A 429 -7.86 1.48 -20.08
C TYR A 429 -7.03 2.55 -19.37
N VAL A 430 -5.75 2.31 -19.12
CA VAL A 430 -4.89 3.23 -18.37
C VAL A 430 -3.91 3.92 -19.30
N HIS A 431 -4.01 5.22 -19.38
CA HIS A 431 -3.14 6.06 -20.21
C HIS A 431 -2.32 6.98 -19.28
N PRO A 432 -1.09 6.57 -18.91
CA PRO A 432 -0.24 7.37 -18.02
C PRO A 432 0.06 8.73 -18.64
N VAL A 433 0.04 9.75 -17.79
CA VAL A 433 0.42 11.11 -18.17
C VAL A 433 1.53 11.61 -17.25
N GLU A 434 2.43 12.41 -17.79
CA GLU A 434 3.45 13.06 -16.98
C GLU A 434 2.83 14.23 -16.23
N VAL A 435 2.99 14.22 -14.90
CA VAL A 435 2.54 15.30 -14.03
C VAL A 435 3.76 16.12 -13.62
N PRO A 436 3.77 17.44 -13.92
CA PRO A 436 4.87 18.32 -13.54
C PRO A 436 5.12 18.36 -12.03
N GLU A 437 6.38 18.48 -11.61
CA GLU A 437 6.71 18.72 -10.20
C GLU A 437 6.08 20.02 -9.70
N GLY A 438 5.45 19.96 -8.51
CA GLY A 438 4.86 21.13 -7.86
C GLY A 438 3.40 21.42 -8.21
N GLU A 439 2.75 20.57 -8.98
CA GLU A 439 1.33 20.76 -9.35
C GLU A 439 0.36 20.48 -8.19
N VAL A 440 0.77 19.69 -7.21
CA VAL A 440 0.04 19.51 -5.95
C VAL A 440 0.16 20.77 -5.10
N THR A 441 -0.94 21.50 -4.96
CA THR A 441 -0.96 22.76 -4.20
C THR A 441 -1.18 22.50 -2.70
N GLY A 442 -0.25 22.96 -1.88
CA GLY A 442 -0.33 22.94 -0.41
C GLY A 442 1.03 22.67 0.23
N ALA A 443 1.32 23.39 1.32
CA ALA A 443 2.44 23.06 2.19
C ALA A 443 1.98 22.00 3.19
N PHE A 444 2.74 20.94 3.37
CA PHE A 444 2.48 19.92 4.38
C PHE A 444 3.58 19.88 5.44
N VAL A 445 3.19 19.60 6.66
CA VAL A 445 4.10 19.35 7.78
C VAL A 445 4.24 17.83 7.93
N ARG A 446 5.47 17.34 8.01
CA ARG A 446 5.72 15.92 8.28
C ARG A 446 5.32 15.60 9.71
N ASP A 447 4.41 14.67 9.90
CA ASP A 447 4.11 14.09 11.20
C ASP A 447 5.06 12.89 11.41
N ASP A 448 6.18 13.16 12.09
CA ASP A 448 7.17 12.11 12.42
C ASP A 448 6.68 11.21 13.58
N GLU A 449 5.55 11.55 14.22
CA GLU A 449 4.91 10.79 15.31
C GLU A 449 3.77 9.86 14.81
N ALA A 450 3.67 9.56 13.53
CA ALA A 450 2.70 8.61 13.01
C ALA A 450 3.03 7.17 13.47
N GLY A 451 3.07 6.97 14.76
CA GLY A 451 3.12 5.69 15.44
C GLY A 451 1.80 5.44 16.16
N ASP A 452 1.24 4.25 15.96
CA ASP A 452 0.05 3.57 16.55
C ASP A 452 -0.86 4.36 17.48
#